data_5e53df4691751e2c12a85ca48456c7a7
#
_entry.id   5e53df4691751e2c12a85ca48456c7a7
#
_cell.length_a   1.000
_cell.length_b   1.000
_cell.length_c   1.000
_cell.angle_alpha   90.00
_cell.angle_beta   90.00
_cell.angle_gamma   90.00
#
_symmetry.space_group_name_H-M   'P 1'
#
loop_
_entity.id
_entity.type
_entity.pdbx_description
1 polymer ?
#
loop_
_entity_poly.entity_id
_entity_poly.type
_entity_poly.pdbx_seq_one_letter_code
_entity_poly.pdbx_strand_id
1 'polypeptide(L)'
;MSVADTIRRKLTERFAPTRLEVEDQSHLHIGHEGARPGGETHFAVTIASAAFIGQSRVARQRLVYEALAHELATRVHALSLTTLAPDEEKR
;
A
#
# COMPACT_ATOMS: atom_id res chain seq x y z
N MET A 1 11.22 0.51 13.63
CA MET A 1 9.92 0.55 12.93
C MET A 1 10.02 -0.23 11.64
N SER A 2 9.10 -1.13 11.38
CA SER A 2 9.11 -1.93 10.16
C SER A 2 8.66 -1.12 8.95
N VAL A 3 8.94 -1.64 7.74
CA VAL A 3 8.43 -1.03 6.51
C VAL A 3 6.91 -1.03 6.50
N ALA A 4 6.28 -2.12 6.95
CA ALA A 4 4.82 -2.19 7.06
C ALA A 4 4.27 -1.10 7.98
N ASP A 5 4.90 -0.86 9.12
CA ASP A 5 4.49 0.19 10.05
C ASP A 5 4.64 1.57 9.42
N THR A 6 5.71 1.80 8.67
CA THR A 6 5.93 3.05 7.95
C THR A 6 4.84 3.28 6.91
N ILE A 7 4.50 2.26 6.16
CA ILE A 7 3.41 2.33 5.16
C ILE A 7 2.10 2.68 5.84
N ARG A 8 1.75 1.99 6.93
CA ARG A 8 0.51 2.25 7.67
C ARG A 8 0.46 3.68 8.17
N ARG A 9 1.56 4.16 8.77
CA ARG A 9 1.63 5.51 9.30
C ARG A 9 1.42 6.56 8.22
N LYS A 10 2.14 6.44 7.11
CA LYS A 10 2.05 7.42 6.02
C LYS A 10 0.67 7.45 5.39
N LEU A 11 0.06 6.29 5.17
CA LEU A 11 -1.26 6.22 4.57
C LEU A 11 -2.35 6.72 5.54
N THR A 12 -2.18 6.44 6.83
CA THR A 12 -3.11 6.95 7.85
C THR A 12 -3.06 8.47 7.93
N GLU A 13 -1.86 9.04 7.95
CA GLU A 13 -1.69 10.48 8.03
C GLU A 13 -2.18 11.19 6.77
N ARG A 14 -1.97 10.59 5.60
CA ARG A 14 -2.30 11.23 4.32
C ARG A 14 -3.77 11.11 3.96
N PHE A 15 -4.40 9.99 4.25
CA PHE A 15 -5.74 9.67 3.72
C PHE A 15 -6.82 9.50 4.78
N ALA A 16 -6.47 9.43 6.06
CA ALA A 16 -7.42 9.16 7.15
C ALA A 16 -8.39 8.03 6.78
N PRO A 17 -7.88 6.83 6.44
CA PRO A 17 -8.71 5.79 5.85
C PRO A 17 -9.74 5.23 6.82
N THR A 18 -10.88 4.80 6.26
CA THR A 18 -11.89 4.06 7.01
C THR A 18 -11.52 2.58 7.09
N ARG A 19 -10.66 2.13 6.17
CA ARG A 19 -10.13 0.77 6.18
C ARG A 19 -8.70 0.81 5.66
N LEU A 20 -7.80 0.12 6.34
CA LEU A 20 -6.42 0.00 5.90
C LEU A 20 -5.88 -1.36 6.29
N GLU A 21 -5.48 -2.14 5.28
CA GLU A 21 -4.84 -3.43 5.46
C GLU A 21 -3.53 -3.42 4.73
N VAL A 22 -2.46 -3.77 5.42
CA VAL A 22 -1.11 -3.87 4.83
C VAL A 22 -0.61 -5.28 5.10
N GLU A 23 -0.40 -6.04 4.05
CA GLU A 23 0.07 -7.42 4.15
C GLU A 23 1.44 -7.54 3.52
N ASP A 24 2.40 -8.06 4.28
CA ASP A 24 3.73 -8.40 3.77
C ASP A 24 3.64 -9.75 3.08
N GLN A 25 3.82 -9.76 1.77
CA GLN A 25 3.76 -10.97 0.94
C GLN A 25 5.13 -11.45 0.50
N SER A 26 6.19 -10.95 1.12
CA SER A 26 7.56 -11.29 0.74
C SER A 26 7.83 -12.79 0.80
N HIS A 27 7.18 -13.49 1.72
CA HIS A 27 7.34 -14.94 1.85
C HIS A 27 6.88 -15.71 0.61
N LEU A 28 6.01 -15.13 -0.21
CA LEU A 28 5.55 -15.73 -1.46
C LEU A 28 6.63 -15.65 -2.56
N HIS A 29 7.68 -14.88 -2.33
CA HIS A 29 8.72 -14.58 -3.30
C HIS A 29 10.11 -15.04 -2.85
N ILE A 30 10.19 -15.81 -1.77
CA ILE A 30 11.47 -16.32 -1.27
C ILE A 30 12.14 -17.13 -2.37
N GLY A 31 13.40 -16.80 -2.65
CA GLY A 31 14.16 -17.46 -3.71
C GLY A 31 14.00 -16.82 -5.09
N HIS A 32 13.08 -15.87 -5.24
CA HIS A 32 12.89 -15.14 -6.48
C HIS A 32 13.75 -13.87 -6.50
N GLU A 33 14.03 -13.39 -7.70
CA GLU A 33 14.73 -12.12 -7.85
C GLU A 33 13.95 -11.01 -7.15
N GLY A 34 14.66 -10.19 -6.40
CA GLY A 34 14.06 -9.11 -5.63
C GLY A 34 13.70 -9.47 -4.20
N ALA A 35 13.63 -10.76 -3.87
CA ALA A 35 13.37 -11.19 -2.50
C ALA A 35 14.61 -10.98 -1.64
N ARG A 36 14.39 -10.67 -0.36
CA ARG A 36 15.46 -10.44 0.62
C ARG A 36 15.23 -11.25 1.87
N PRO A 37 16.30 -11.64 2.57
CA PRO A 37 16.14 -12.23 3.90
C PRO A 37 15.35 -11.28 4.82
N GLY A 38 14.41 -11.80 5.57
CA GLY A 38 13.60 -11.00 6.48
C GLY A 38 12.34 -10.39 5.86
N GLY A 39 12.16 -10.50 4.53
CA GLY A 39 10.95 -10.03 3.86
C GLY A 39 10.88 -8.51 3.70
N GLU A 40 9.65 -7.97 3.75
CA GLU A 40 9.33 -6.55 3.66
C GLU A 40 9.70 -5.91 2.32
N THR A 41 9.63 -6.67 1.24
CA THR A 41 9.91 -6.19 -0.12
C THR A 41 8.69 -6.23 -1.03
N HIS A 42 7.68 -7.04 -0.70
CA HIS A 42 6.47 -7.20 -1.50
C HIS A 42 5.25 -7.04 -0.60
N PHE A 43 4.39 -6.08 -0.91
CA PHE A 43 3.23 -5.76 -0.07
C PHE A 43 1.94 -5.75 -0.87
N ALA A 44 0.85 -6.14 -0.20
CA ALA A 44 -0.50 -5.91 -0.69
C ALA A 44 -1.18 -4.93 0.27
N VAL A 45 -1.73 -3.86 -0.26
CA VAL A 45 -2.39 -2.82 0.51
C VAL A 45 -3.82 -2.64 0.04
N THR A 46 -4.76 -2.72 0.98
CA THR A 46 -6.16 -2.36 0.74
C THR A 46 -6.44 -1.11 1.56
N ILE A 47 -6.88 -0.05 0.89
CA ILE A 47 -7.15 1.22 1.56
C ILE A 47 -8.47 1.81 1.07
N ALA A 48 -9.34 2.18 2.01
CA ALA A 48 -10.59 2.86 1.73
C ALA A 48 -10.54 4.24 2.38
N SER A 49 -10.84 5.28 1.59
CA SER A 49 -10.76 6.66 2.07
C SER A 49 -11.73 7.56 1.32
N ALA A 50 -12.28 8.52 2.04
CA ALA A 50 -13.11 9.57 1.42
C ALA A 50 -12.32 10.38 0.39
N ALA A 51 -10.99 10.44 0.51
CA ALA A 51 -10.14 11.12 -0.46
C ALA A 51 -10.23 10.52 -1.86
N PHE A 52 -10.72 9.29 -1.99
CA PHE A 52 -10.85 8.61 -3.28
C PHE A 52 -12.20 8.82 -3.95
N ILE A 53 -13.13 9.48 -3.29
CA ILE A 53 -14.45 9.76 -3.88
C ILE A 53 -14.27 10.64 -5.12
N GLY A 54 -14.86 10.23 -6.24
CA GLY A 54 -14.77 10.98 -7.48
C GLY A 54 -13.45 10.84 -8.23
N GLN A 55 -12.52 10.04 -7.71
CA GLN A 55 -11.24 9.81 -8.35
C GLN A 55 -11.25 8.51 -9.16
N SER A 56 -10.61 8.53 -10.32
CA SER A 56 -10.44 7.32 -11.10
C SER A 56 -9.50 6.35 -10.37
N ARG A 57 -9.53 5.09 -10.76
CA ARG A 57 -8.63 4.09 -10.19
C ARG A 57 -7.17 4.48 -10.36
N VAL A 58 -6.80 4.98 -11.52
CA VAL A 58 -5.43 5.42 -11.79
C VAL A 58 -5.04 6.61 -10.93
N ALA A 59 -5.95 7.58 -10.77
CA ALA A 59 -5.69 8.74 -9.92
C ALA A 59 -5.47 8.34 -8.46
N ARG A 60 -6.29 7.40 -7.96
CA ARG A 60 -6.14 6.87 -6.59
C ARG A 60 -4.78 6.20 -6.40
N GLN A 61 -4.37 5.39 -7.36
CA GLN A 61 -3.09 4.70 -7.29
C GLN A 61 -1.92 5.69 -7.28
N ARG A 62 -2.00 6.73 -8.09
CA ARG A 62 -0.97 7.78 -8.12
C ARG A 62 -0.83 8.47 -6.77
N LEU A 63 -1.94 8.77 -6.12
CA LEU A 63 -1.91 9.40 -4.79
C LEU A 63 -1.19 8.52 -3.77
N VAL A 64 -1.46 7.21 -3.79
CA VAL A 64 -0.80 6.27 -2.87
C VAL A 64 0.68 6.13 -3.22
N TYR A 65 1.03 6.01 -4.49
CA TYR A 65 2.42 5.91 -4.91
C TYR A 65 3.21 7.15 -4.52
N GLU A 66 2.62 8.34 -4.63
CA GLU A 66 3.28 9.56 -4.20
C GLU A 66 3.55 9.55 -2.69
N ALA A 67 2.58 9.10 -1.91
CA ALA A 67 2.73 9.01 -0.46
C ALA A 67 3.83 8.04 -0.05
N LEU A 68 4.04 6.99 -0.84
CA LEU A 68 5.02 5.94 -0.56
C LEU A 68 6.25 6.00 -1.47
N ALA A 69 6.50 7.16 -2.10
CA ALA A 69 7.58 7.28 -3.09
C ALA A 69 8.94 6.86 -2.55
N HIS A 70 9.26 7.22 -1.31
CA HIS A 70 10.54 6.86 -0.71
C HIS A 70 10.68 5.34 -0.54
N GLU A 71 9.64 4.69 -0.02
CA GLU A 71 9.62 3.24 0.20
C GLU A 71 9.73 2.48 -1.12
N LEU A 72 9.02 2.94 -2.14
CA LEU A 72 9.06 2.33 -3.47
C LEU A 72 10.43 2.48 -4.13
N ALA A 73 11.13 3.57 -3.84
CA ALA A 73 12.48 3.80 -4.37
C ALA A 73 13.56 3.00 -3.66
N THR A 74 13.35 2.61 -2.40
CA THR A 74 14.42 2.06 -1.56
C THR A 74 14.19 0.64 -1.08
N ARG A 75 12.98 0.29 -0.64
CA ARG A 75 12.73 -0.96 0.07
C ARG A 75 11.71 -1.86 -0.59
N VAL A 76 10.68 -1.30 -1.19
CA VAL A 76 9.54 -2.06 -1.72
C VAL A 76 9.76 -2.35 -3.19
N HIS A 77 9.88 -3.62 -3.56
CA HIS A 77 10.04 -4.05 -4.95
C HIS A 77 8.71 -4.11 -5.69
N ALA A 78 7.65 -4.50 -5.00
CA ALA A 78 6.34 -4.65 -5.62
C ALA A 78 5.24 -4.24 -4.62
N LEU A 79 4.24 -3.57 -5.13
CA LEU A 79 3.11 -3.10 -4.33
C LEU A 79 1.83 -3.39 -5.10
N SER A 80 0.96 -4.21 -4.52
CA SER A 80 -0.37 -4.48 -5.03
C SER A 80 -1.34 -3.58 -4.27
N LEU A 81 -2.15 -2.80 -5.00
CA LEU A 81 -3.07 -1.85 -4.40
C LEU A 81 -4.51 -2.16 -4.72
N THR A 82 -5.36 -2.09 -3.70
CA THR A 82 -6.80 -2.00 -3.85
C THR A 82 -7.24 -0.70 -3.19
N THR A 83 -7.77 0.23 -3.97
CA THR A 83 -8.19 1.55 -3.49
C THR A 83 -9.70 1.67 -3.60
N LEU A 84 -10.35 2.06 -2.51
CA LEU A 84 -11.80 2.09 -2.41
C LEU A 84 -12.27 3.43 -1.85
N ALA A 85 -13.40 3.93 -2.37
CA ALA A 85 -14.15 4.96 -1.66
C ALA A 85 -14.98 4.27 -0.56
N PRO A 86 -15.42 4.98 0.49
CA PRO A 86 -16.09 4.33 1.62
C PRO A 86 -17.33 3.52 1.26
N ASP A 87 -18.10 3.97 0.27
CA ASP A 87 -19.28 3.23 -0.18
C ASP A 87 -18.93 1.94 -0.93
N GLU A 88 -17.73 1.84 -1.46
CA GLU A 88 -17.26 0.66 -2.18
C GLU A 88 -16.81 -0.47 -1.25
N GLU A 89 -16.56 -0.17 0.02
CA GLU A 89 -16.16 -1.17 1.01
C GLU A 89 -17.23 -2.25 1.23
N LYS A 90 -18.47 -1.95 0.94
CA LYS A 90 -19.61 -2.82 1.21
C LYS A 90 -19.84 -3.89 0.14
N ARG A 91 -19.01 -3.93 -0.84
CA ARG A 91 -19.12 -4.85 -1.97
C ARG A 91 -18.32 -6.12 -1.76
#